data_63662e66210ee75c127194c4360ce989
#
_entry.id   63662e66210ee75c127194c4360ce989
#
_cell.length_a   1.000
_cell.length_b   1.000
_cell.length_c   1.000
_cell.angle_alpha   90.00
_cell.angle_beta   90.00
_cell.angle_gamma   90.00
#
_symmetry.space_group_name_H-M   'P 1'
#
loop_
_entity.id
_entity.type
_entity.pdbx_description
1 polymer ?
#
loop_
_entity_poly.entity_id
_entity_poly.type
_entity_poly.pdbx_seq_one_letter_code
_entity_poly.pdbx_strand_id
1 'polypeptide(L)'
;DVLVLDKNKDSMADEFERSGIHVIHGKYASVRNPLNLFFLYKYIRRYDFIHAHLFPAQYFVALISLLCRKKRIFVTTEHSAWNRRREKPWLFRPVEKLVYRCYDAITAVSKAAKIALDTWAGTGRRSLVVYNGIPLRRFINATGYTKKEIGLKSEDVAVIMVARFFSQKDHLTPVRAIALLPEKYHLFYVGSGDTARCREEVNRCSVGHRVHFLGRRADIPRLAKASDIGVLASFYEGFGLSTVEIMAAGRPVIVSDIDGIREVVEGAGLLFENGNERDLAEKIRYLTEHPAVYEEVACRCEQRSLDFNIDTTVKEYTTLYTNLINGRGIK
;
A
#
# COMPACT_ATOMS: atom_id res chain seq x y z
N ASP A 1 21.33 7.09 -4.79
CA ASP A 1 20.91 6.62 -6.11
C ASP A 1 19.77 5.61 -5.99
N VAL A 2 18.88 5.56 -6.97
CA VAL A 2 17.80 4.58 -7.09
C VAL A 2 18.03 3.72 -8.32
N LEU A 3 18.05 2.39 -8.16
CA LEU A 3 18.14 1.47 -9.28
C LEU A 3 16.80 0.76 -9.46
N VAL A 4 16.19 0.94 -10.63
CA VAL A 4 14.92 0.35 -11.03
C VAL A 4 15.20 -0.78 -12.01
N LEU A 5 14.75 -2.03 -11.70
CA LEU A 5 14.99 -3.18 -12.58
C LEU A 5 14.15 -3.13 -13.86
N ASP A 6 13.02 -2.43 -13.84
CA ASP A 6 12.21 -2.21 -15.04
C ASP A 6 12.89 -1.22 -15.98
N LYS A 7 12.96 -1.57 -17.26
CA LYS A 7 13.48 -0.66 -18.27
C LYS A 7 12.49 0.43 -18.69
N ASN A 8 11.21 0.22 -18.40
CA ASN A 8 10.17 1.18 -18.75
C ASN A 8 10.25 2.38 -17.80
N LYS A 9 10.35 3.56 -18.37
CA LYS A 9 10.21 4.79 -17.59
C LYS A 9 8.78 4.90 -17.07
N ASP A 10 8.66 5.07 -15.78
CA ASP A 10 7.38 5.36 -15.16
C ASP A 10 7.44 6.76 -14.50
N SER A 11 6.28 7.32 -14.21
CA SER A 11 6.17 8.66 -13.65
C SER A 11 6.89 8.86 -12.30
N MET A 12 7.14 7.78 -11.55
CA MET A 12 7.91 7.86 -10.28
C MET A 12 9.40 8.05 -10.55
N ALA A 13 9.96 7.39 -11.57
CA ALA A 13 11.37 7.59 -11.94
C ALA A 13 11.62 9.05 -12.34
N ASP A 14 10.71 9.63 -13.15
CA ASP A 14 10.79 11.04 -13.54
C ASP A 14 10.66 12.01 -12.33
N GLU A 15 9.91 11.63 -11.30
CA GLU A 15 9.78 12.42 -10.07
C GLU A 15 11.06 12.39 -9.24
N PHE A 16 11.71 11.24 -9.13
CA PHE A 16 13.02 11.11 -8.48
C PHE A 16 14.09 11.94 -9.22
N GLU A 17 14.16 11.85 -10.55
CA GLU A 17 15.11 12.63 -11.35
C GLU A 17 14.89 14.15 -11.17
N ARG A 18 13.63 14.62 -11.19
CA ARG A 18 13.30 16.02 -10.91
C ARG A 18 13.68 16.48 -9.50
N SER A 19 13.69 15.56 -8.54
CA SER A 19 14.13 15.81 -7.16
C SER A 19 15.66 15.73 -6.99
N GLY A 20 16.44 15.60 -8.09
CA GLY A 20 17.89 15.52 -8.08
C GLY A 20 18.44 14.14 -7.69
N ILE A 21 17.61 13.11 -7.65
CA ILE A 21 18.03 11.73 -7.36
C ILE A 21 18.45 11.06 -8.67
N HIS A 22 19.69 10.55 -8.71
CA HIS A 22 20.15 9.80 -9.88
C HIS A 22 19.43 8.45 -9.97
N VAL A 23 18.71 8.21 -11.08
CA VAL A 23 17.98 6.98 -11.34
C VAL A 23 18.70 6.13 -12.38
N ILE A 24 18.97 4.88 -12.03
CA ILE A 24 19.60 3.89 -12.91
C ILE A 24 18.53 2.94 -13.40
N HIS A 25 18.22 2.98 -14.68
CA HIS A 25 17.22 2.12 -15.30
C HIS A 25 17.77 0.75 -15.68
N GLY A 26 16.96 -0.29 -15.45
CA GLY A 26 17.23 -1.65 -15.89
C GLY A 26 17.36 -1.77 -17.41
N LYS A 27 18.08 -2.79 -17.84
CA LYS A 27 18.34 -3.02 -19.27
C LYS A 27 17.36 -4.00 -19.93
N TYR A 28 16.70 -4.82 -19.13
CA TYR A 28 15.92 -5.95 -19.61
C TYR A 28 14.42 -5.69 -19.49
N ALA A 29 13.64 -6.20 -20.46
CA ALA A 29 12.18 -6.05 -20.48
C ALA A 29 11.48 -6.75 -19.32
N SER A 30 12.09 -7.79 -18.76
CA SER A 30 11.56 -8.50 -17.61
C SER A 30 12.42 -8.27 -16.38
N VAL A 31 11.83 -7.82 -15.30
CA VAL A 31 12.48 -7.70 -13.99
C VAL A 31 13.01 -9.05 -13.48
N ARG A 32 12.46 -10.17 -13.97
CA ARG A 32 12.86 -11.53 -13.60
C ARG A 32 13.99 -12.10 -14.45
N ASN A 33 14.48 -11.34 -15.46
CA ASN A 33 15.60 -11.79 -16.30
C ASN A 33 16.84 -12.06 -15.42
N PRO A 34 17.44 -13.27 -15.45
CA PRO A 34 18.61 -13.59 -14.62
C PRO A 34 19.83 -12.72 -14.94
N LEU A 35 19.92 -12.15 -16.14
CA LEU A 35 20.98 -11.21 -16.49
C LEU A 35 20.95 -9.92 -15.65
N ASN A 36 19.83 -9.62 -14.98
CA ASN A 36 19.76 -8.57 -13.99
C ASN A 36 20.76 -8.78 -12.84
N LEU A 37 21.17 -10.03 -12.55
CA LEU A 37 22.18 -10.33 -11.55
C LEU A 37 23.53 -9.67 -11.90
N PHE A 38 23.99 -9.80 -13.15
CA PHE A 38 25.24 -9.18 -13.60
C PHE A 38 25.14 -7.65 -13.65
N PHE A 39 23.99 -7.16 -14.09
CA PHE A 39 23.72 -5.73 -14.10
C PHE A 39 23.78 -5.16 -12.68
N LEU A 40 23.06 -5.73 -11.72
CA LEU A 40 23.07 -5.33 -10.31
C LEU A 40 24.46 -5.45 -9.67
N TYR A 41 25.18 -6.55 -9.92
CA TYR A 41 26.51 -6.77 -9.38
C TYR A 41 27.47 -5.63 -9.75
N LYS A 42 27.41 -5.14 -11.00
CA LYS A 42 28.24 -4.02 -11.49
C LYS A 42 28.01 -2.75 -10.67
N TYR A 43 26.75 -2.47 -10.30
CA TYR A 43 26.38 -1.26 -9.55
C TYR A 43 26.58 -1.43 -8.04
N ILE A 44 26.11 -2.52 -7.46
CA ILE A 44 26.21 -2.79 -6.01
C ILE A 44 27.66 -2.67 -5.51
N ARG A 45 28.64 -3.03 -6.34
CA ARG A 45 30.06 -2.87 -6.00
C ARG A 45 30.52 -1.44 -5.75
N ARG A 46 29.75 -0.44 -6.14
CA ARG A 46 30.07 0.99 -6.00
C ARG A 46 29.49 1.62 -4.75
N TYR A 47 28.65 0.89 -4.02
CA TYR A 47 27.93 1.38 -2.84
C TYR A 47 28.29 0.56 -1.62
N ASP A 48 28.33 1.21 -0.48
CA ASP A 48 28.60 0.58 0.82
C ASP A 48 27.31 0.17 1.54
N PHE A 49 26.17 0.78 1.17
CA PHE A 49 24.85 0.53 1.74
C PHE A 49 23.85 0.22 0.62
N ILE A 50 23.17 -0.91 0.71
CA ILE A 50 22.20 -1.38 -0.28
C ILE A 50 20.88 -1.68 0.41
N HIS A 51 19.80 -1.03 -0.04
CA HIS A 51 18.45 -1.33 0.39
C HIS A 51 17.63 -1.90 -0.76
N ALA A 52 17.21 -3.16 -0.65
CA ALA A 52 16.45 -3.86 -1.67
C ALA A 52 14.96 -3.88 -1.33
N HIS A 53 14.12 -3.59 -2.33
CA HIS A 53 12.67 -3.66 -2.22
C HIS A 53 12.10 -4.62 -3.25
N LEU A 54 11.09 -5.41 -2.82
CA LEU A 54 10.28 -6.27 -3.66
C LEU A 54 11.02 -7.43 -4.34
N PHE A 55 10.26 -8.44 -4.69
CA PHE A 55 10.71 -9.54 -5.54
C PHE A 55 10.72 -9.08 -7.02
N PRO A 56 11.75 -9.42 -7.84
CA PRO A 56 12.88 -10.33 -7.56
C PRO A 56 14.15 -9.64 -7.05
N ALA A 57 14.18 -8.31 -6.89
CA ALA A 57 15.37 -7.56 -6.49
C ALA A 57 15.96 -8.11 -5.17
N GLN A 58 15.13 -8.43 -4.19
CA GLN A 58 15.54 -9.04 -2.93
C GLN A 58 16.37 -10.32 -3.12
N TYR A 59 16.00 -11.18 -4.06
CA TYR A 59 16.72 -12.43 -4.31
C TYR A 59 18.06 -12.19 -5.02
N PHE A 60 18.08 -11.30 -6.00
CA PHE A 60 19.31 -10.94 -6.71
C PHE A 60 20.32 -10.29 -5.78
N VAL A 61 19.87 -9.35 -4.95
CA VAL A 61 20.73 -8.67 -3.97
C VAL A 61 21.25 -9.65 -2.92
N ALA A 62 20.42 -10.58 -2.44
CA ALA A 62 20.85 -11.63 -1.51
C ALA A 62 21.96 -12.50 -2.12
N LEU A 63 21.82 -12.93 -3.39
CA LEU A 63 22.87 -13.70 -4.06
C LEU A 63 24.17 -12.90 -4.22
N ILE A 64 24.05 -11.62 -4.60
CA ILE A 64 25.22 -10.74 -4.77
C ILE A 64 25.90 -10.49 -3.41
N SER A 65 25.16 -10.40 -2.33
CA SER A 65 25.71 -10.17 -0.99
C SER A 65 26.69 -11.26 -0.57
N LEU A 66 26.48 -12.51 -1.00
CA LEU A 66 27.40 -13.63 -0.74
C LEU A 66 28.79 -13.39 -1.34
N LEU A 67 28.86 -12.65 -2.45
CA LEU A 67 30.11 -12.32 -3.14
C LEU A 67 30.74 -11.02 -2.65
N CYS A 68 29.97 -10.14 -2.00
CA CYS A 68 30.37 -8.77 -1.71
C CYS A 68 30.37 -8.38 -0.23
N ARG A 69 30.13 -9.32 0.69
CA ARG A 69 29.78 -9.08 2.10
C ARG A 69 30.86 -8.37 2.95
N LYS A 70 32.12 -8.48 2.59
CA LYS A 70 33.23 -8.00 3.47
C LYS A 70 33.29 -6.48 3.77
N LYS A 71 32.44 -5.64 3.13
CA LYS A 71 32.47 -4.17 3.34
C LYS A 71 31.11 -3.49 3.11
N ARG A 72 29.99 -4.21 3.04
CA ARG A 72 28.69 -3.63 2.64
C ARG A 72 27.59 -4.04 3.58
N ILE A 73 26.64 -3.13 3.75
CA ILE A 73 25.44 -3.34 4.57
C ILE A 73 24.27 -3.59 3.62
N PHE A 74 23.53 -4.64 3.85
CA PHE A 74 22.39 -5.06 3.05
C PHE A 74 21.11 -5.01 3.88
N VAL A 75 20.14 -4.21 3.44
CA VAL A 75 18.82 -4.06 4.05
C VAL A 75 17.74 -4.47 3.05
N THR A 76 16.63 -4.99 3.51
CA THR A 76 15.44 -5.23 2.67
C THR A 76 14.16 -4.89 3.41
N THR A 77 13.11 -4.52 2.66
CA THR A 77 11.77 -4.25 3.20
C THR A 77 10.78 -5.29 2.70
N GLU A 78 10.03 -5.89 3.63
CA GLU A 78 8.86 -6.72 3.33
C GLU A 78 7.61 -5.84 3.28
N HIS A 79 6.94 -5.84 2.13
CA HIS A 79 5.80 -4.97 1.84
C HIS A 79 4.44 -5.66 1.99
N SER A 80 4.41 -6.95 2.33
CA SER A 80 3.15 -7.69 2.41
C SER A 80 3.19 -8.78 3.47
N ALA A 81 2.08 -8.97 4.17
CA ALA A 81 1.91 -10.11 5.07
C ALA A 81 1.75 -11.45 4.32
N TRP A 82 1.41 -11.40 3.03
CA TRP A 82 1.20 -12.59 2.20
C TRP A 82 1.79 -12.42 0.80
N ASN A 83 2.26 -13.54 0.21
CA ASN A 83 2.66 -13.61 -1.19
C ASN A 83 2.46 -15.04 -1.74
N ARG A 84 2.34 -15.17 -3.08
CA ARG A 84 2.07 -16.46 -3.76
C ARG A 84 3.11 -17.55 -3.49
N ARG A 85 4.33 -17.23 -3.09
CA ARG A 85 5.37 -18.21 -2.76
C ARG A 85 5.00 -18.99 -1.50
N ARG A 86 4.21 -18.40 -0.61
CA ARG A 86 3.72 -19.04 0.62
C ARG A 86 2.67 -20.14 0.36
N GLU A 87 2.11 -20.21 -0.85
CA GLU A 87 1.22 -21.32 -1.27
C GLU A 87 1.99 -22.65 -1.44
N LYS A 88 3.32 -22.60 -1.66
CA LYS A 88 4.18 -23.76 -1.84
C LYS A 88 5.33 -23.73 -0.80
N PRO A 89 5.01 -23.94 0.50
CA PRO A 89 5.97 -23.75 1.58
C PRO A 89 7.16 -24.72 1.52
N TRP A 90 6.94 -25.95 1.07
CA TRP A 90 7.99 -26.96 0.93
C TRP A 90 9.10 -26.53 -0.04
N LEU A 91 8.75 -25.74 -1.07
CA LEU A 91 9.68 -25.28 -2.08
C LEU A 91 10.34 -23.94 -1.68
N PHE A 92 9.53 -22.95 -1.29
CA PHE A 92 10.01 -21.57 -1.15
C PHE A 92 10.51 -21.23 0.25
N ARG A 93 9.99 -21.87 1.30
CA ARG A 93 10.39 -21.55 2.67
C ARG A 93 11.88 -21.76 2.96
N PRO A 94 12.54 -22.87 2.52
CA PRO A 94 13.97 -23.04 2.70
C PRO A 94 14.80 -21.98 1.96
N VAL A 95 14.37 -21.66 0.72
CA VAL A 95 15.03 -20.64 -0.12
C VAL A 95 14.92 -19.27 0.52
N GLU A 96 13.73 -18.87 0.95
CA GLU A 96 13.50 -17.56 1.58
C GLU A 96 14.24 -17.44 2.92
N LYS A 97 14.34 -18.50 3.71
CA LYS A 97 15.18 -18.51 4.91
C LYS A 97 16.65 -18.19 4.60
N LEU A 98 17.18 -18.72 3.51
CA LEU A 98 18.56 -18.41 3.07
C LEU A 98 18.65 -16.98 2.55
N VAL A 99 17.70 -16.54 1.72
CA VAL A 99 17.65 -15.16 1.19
C VAL A 99 17.64 -14.14 2.32
N TYR A 100 16.74 -14.28 3.30
CA TYR A 100 16.64 -13.31 4.40
C TYR A 100 17.85 -13.36 5.35
N ARG A 101 18.61 -14.49 5.42
CA ARG A 101 19.87 -14.56 6.17
C ARG A 101 20.99 -13.72 5.55
N CYS A 102 20.86 -13.36 4.28
CA CYS A 102 21.84 -12.54 3.58
C CYS A 102 21.77 -11.06 3.93
N TYR A 103 20.71 -10.63 4.63
CA TYR A 103 20.51 -9.24 5.01
C TYR A 103 20.93 -8.96 6.47
N ASP A 104 21.54 -7.82 6.68
CA ASP A 104 21.96 -7.34 8.01
C ASP A 104 20.75 -6.83 8.80
N ALA A 105 19.78 -6.20 8.11
CA ALA A 105 18.51 -5.79 8.67
C ALA A 105 17.35 -6.02 7.69
N ILE A 106 16.18 -6.30 8.25
CA ILE A 106 14.95 -6.48 7.48
C ILE A 106 13.88 -5.57 8.09
N THR A 107 13.26 -4.72 7.28
CA THR A 107 12.12 -3.94 7.73
C THR A 107 10.81 -4.55 7.21
N ALA A 108 9.74 -4.35 7.94
CA ALA A 108 8.40 -4.72 7.52
C ALA A 108 7.48 -3.50 7.66
N VAL A 109 6.59 -3.31 6.71
CA VAL A 109 5.73 -2.12 6.65
C VAL A 109 4.59 -2.13 7.66
N SER A 110 4.40 -3.23 8.40
CA SER A 110 3.37 -3.42 9.42
C SER A 110 3.78 -4.52 10.41
N LYS A 111 3.17 -4.55 11.59
CA LYS A 111 3.35 -5.65 12.57
C LYS A 111 2.92 -6.99 11.96
N ALA A 112 1.79 -6.98 11.22
CA ALA A 112 1.30 -8.17 10.54
C ALA A 112 2.32 -8.71 9.52
N ALA A 113 2.93 -7.83 8.70
CA ALA A 113 3.97 -8.22 7.77
C ALA A 113 5.21 -8.77 8.49
N LYS A 114 5.61 -8.15 9.62
CA LYS A 114 6.72 -8.64 10.44
C LYS A 114 6.43 -10.02 11.03
N ILE A 115 5.28 -10.22 11.67
CA ILE A 115 4.89 -11.50 12.27
C ILE A 115 4.86 -12.60 11.22
N ALA A 116 4.24 -12.31 10.06
CA ALA A 116 4.17 -13.23 8.95
C ALA A 116 5.57 -13.61 8.41
N LEU A 117 6.48 -12.64 8.34
CA LEU A 117 7.86 -12.86 7.93
C LEU A 117 8.66 -13.68 8.96
N ASP A 118 8.56 -13.32 10.24
CA ASP A 118 9.27 -14.02 11.33
C ASP A 118 8.81 -15.48 11.43
N THR A 119 7.52 -15.72 11.31
CA THR A 119 6.94 -17.09 11.28
C THR A 119 7.42 -17.87 10.06
N TRP A 120 7.51 -17.20 8.91
CA TRP A 120 7.89 -17.84 7.65
C TRP A 120 9.38 -18.13 7.55
N ALA A 121 10.22 -17.11 7.79
CA ALA A 121 11.65 -17.15 7.53
C ALA A 121 12.53 -17.22 8.78
N GLY A 122 11.97 -17.04 9.97
CA GLY A 122 12.71 -17.05 11.23
C GLY A 122 13.70 -15.88 11.34
N THR A 123 13.26 -14.68 10.98
CA THR A 123 14.11 -13.48 10.93
C THR A 123 14.38 -12.89 12.32
N GLY A 124 13.42 -13.01 13.24
CA GLY A 124 13.57 -12.68 14.66
C GLY A 124 14.08 -11.26 14.92
N ARG A 125 15.17 -11.14 15.68
CA ARG A 125 15.77 -9.84 16.08
C ARG A 125 16.32 -9.01 14.91
N ARG A 126 16.45 -9.58 13.71
CA ARG A 126 16.91 -8.85 12.52
C ARG A 126 15.78 -8.15 11.77
N SER A 127 14.53 -8.40 12.16
CA SER A 127 13.35 -7.75 11.59
C SER A 127 12.79 -6.71 12.55
N LEU A 128 12.44 -5.56 12.00
CA LEU A 128 11.79 -4.46 12.73
C LEU A 128 10.64 -3.90 11.90
N VAL A 129 9.67 -3.27 12.56
CA VAL A 129 8.60 -2.56 11.88
C VAL A 129 9.06 -1.14 11.60
N VAL A 130 8.92 -0.70 10.37
CA VAL A 130 8.96 0.70 9.95
C VAL A 130 7.71 0.94 9.14
N TYR A 131 6.75 1.61 9.73
CA TYR A 131 5.49 1.89 9.06
C TYR A 131 5.68 2.76 7.83
N ASN A 132 4.91 2.48 6.79
CA ASN A 132 4.83 3.38 5.66
C ASN A 132 4.20 4.70 6.08
N GLY A 133 4.76 5.81 5.61
CA GLY A 133 4.22 7.14 5.83
C GLY A 133 3.74 7.79 4.53
N ILE A 134 2.88 8.80 4.69
CA ILE A 134 2.41 9.65 3.60
C ILE A 134 2.70 11.13 3.89
N PRO A 135 2.78 12.00 2.88
CA PRO A 135 2.90 13.43 3.05
C PRO A 135 1.55 14.02 3.52
N LEU A 136 1.25 13.90 4.81
CA LEU A 136 -0.04 14.23 5.44
C LEU A 136 -0.57 15.60 5.04
N ARG A 137 0.30 16.64 5.02
CA ARG A 137 -0.09 18.03 4.69
C ARG A 137 -0.78 18.13 3.32
N ARG A 138 -0.42 17.25 2.38
CA ARG A 138 -1.02 17.19 1.04
C ARG A 138 -2.51 16.84 1.10
N PHE A 139 -2.92 16.04 2.07
CA PHE A 139 -4.30 15.59 2.24
C PHE A 139 -5.07 16.47 3.22
N ILE A 140 -4.47 16.83 4.34
CA ILE A 140 -5.09 17.70 5.36
C ILE A 140 -5.46 19.06 4.76
N ASN A 141 -4.56 19.70 4.01
CA ASN A 141 -4.73 21.04 3.45
C ASN A 141 -5.39 21.07 2.07
N ALA A 142 -5.81 19.92 1.54
CA ALA A 142 -6.43 19.87 0.23
C ALA A 142 -7.80 20.57 0.23
N THR A 143 -8.08 21.33 -0.83
CA THR A 143 -9.42 21.81 -1.13
C THR A 143 -10.14 20.75 -1.96
N GLY A 144 -11.23 20.19 -1.42
CA GLY A 144 -12.04 19.19 -2.10
C GLY A 144 -12.79 19.74 -3.31
N TYR A 145 -13.19 18.86 -4.19
CA TYR A 145 -14.22 19.19 -5.18
C TYR A 145 -15.58 19.31 -4.48
N THR A 146 -16.45 20.14 -5.04
CA THR A 146 -17.88 20.15 -4.68
C THR A 146 -18.56 18.90 -5.24
N LYS A 147 -19.69 18.51 -4.67
CA LYS A 147 -20.51 17.39 -5.19
C LYS A 147 -20.83 17.57 -6.68
N LYS A 148 -21.17 18.79 -7.09
CA LYS A 148 -21.48 19.13 -8.49
C LYS A 148 -20.29 18.90 -9.43
N GLU A 149 -19.07 19.27 -9.02
CA GLU A 149 -17.86 19.07 -9.83
C GLU A 149 -17.53 17.59 -10.06
N ILE A 150 -17.95 16.71 -9.16
CA ILE A 150 -17.81 15.25 -9.31
C ILE A 150 -19.08 14.58 -9.87
N GLY A 151 -20.04 15.37 -10.36
CA GLY A 151 -21.25 14.89 -11.04
C GLY A 151 -22.36 14.40 -10.11
N LEU A 152 -22.36 14.83 -8.85
CA LEU A 152 -23.33 14.42 -7.82
C LEU A 152 -24.25 15.58 -7.43
N LYS A 153 -25.42 15.24 -6.90
CA LYS A 153 -26.31 16.16 -6.21
C LYS A 153 -25.83 16.40 -4.78
N SER A 154 -26.34 17.41 -4.11
CA SER A 154 -25.97 17.76 -2.73
C SER A 154 -26.27 16.65 -1.72
N GLU A 155 -27.37 15.93 -1.94
CA GLU A 155 -27.87 14.84 -1.09
C GLU A 155 -27.19 13.48 -1.36
N ASP A 156 -26.43 13.35 -2.46
CA ASP A 156 -25.76 12.11 -2.82
C ASP A 156 -24.56 11.82 -1.90
N VAL A 157 -24.33 10.56 -1.66
CA VAL A 157 -23.21 10.03 -0.86
C VAL A 157 -22.13 9.50 -1.76
N ALA A 158 -20.92 10.05 -1.66
CA ALA A 158 -19.75 9.63 -2.41
C ALA A 158 -18.91 8.64 -1.60
N VAL A 159 -18.89 7.38 -2.01
CA VAL A 159 -18.00 6.34 -1.50
C VAL A 159 -16.80 6.24 -2.45
N ILE A 160 -15.56 6.31 -1.95
CA ILE A 160 -14.36 6.25 -2.77
C ILE A 160 -13.50 5.04 -2.43
N MET A 161 -13.00 4.34 -3.45
CA MET A 161 -11.96 3.32 -3.32
C MET A 161 -10.77 3.68 -4.21
N VAL A 162 -9.64 3.99 -3.58
CA VAL A 162 -8.38 4.29 -4.28
C VAL A 162 -7.51 3.04 -4.27
N ALA A 163 -7.51 2.30 -5.38
CA ALA A 163 -6.76 1.05 -5.51
C ALA A 163 -6.54 0.68 -6.98
N ARG A 164 -5.41 0.05 -7.28
CA ARG A 164 -5.20 -0.56 -8.60
C ARG A 164 -6.12 -1.77 -8.80
N PHE A 165 -6.62 -1.98 -10.02
CA PHE A 165 -7.39 -3.17 -10.38
C PHE A 165 -6.48 -4.39 -10.53
N PHE A 166 -6.18 -5.01 -9.41
CA PHE A 166 -5.36 -6.21 -9.28
C PHE A 166 -6.12 -7.28 -8.49
N SER A 167 -5.79 -8.55 -8.68
CA SER A 167 -6.44 -9.69 -8.00
C SER A 167 -6.35 -9.67 -6.47
N GLN A 168 -5.44 -8.87 -5.92
CA GLN A 168 -5.30 -8.62 -4.49
C GLN A 168 -6.46 -7.80 -3.92
N LYS A 169 -7.03 -6.91 -4.75
CA LYS A 169 -8.09 -5.98 -4.36
C LYS A 169 -9.45 -6.54 -4.74
N ASP A 170 -10.38 -6.44 -3.82
CA ASP A 170 -11.75 -6.87 -4.03
C ASP A 170 -12.62 -5.70 -4.49
N HIS A 171 -12.66 -5.48 -5.81
CA HIS A 171 -13.51 -4.45 -6.39
C HIS A 171 -14.96 -4.88 -6.56
N LEU A 172 -15.27 -6.18 -6.38
CA LEU A 172 -16.62 -6.68 -6.61
C LEU A 172 -17.53 -6.48 -5.39
N THR A 173 -16.99 -6.69 -4.19
CA THR A 173 -17.76 -6.51 -2.94
C THR A 173 -18.31 -5.08 -2.79
N PRO A 174 -17.55 -3.97 -3.04
CA PRO A 174 -18.13 -2.63 -3.00
C PRO A 174 -19.21 -2.39 -4.06
N VAL A 175 -19.12 -2.98 -5.27
CA VAL A 175 -20.18 -2.88 -6.28
C VAL A 175 -21.47 -3.51 -5.78
N ARG A 176 -21.37 -4.72 -5.21
CA ARG A 176 -22.52 -5.44 -4.65
C ARG A 176 -23.11 -4.71 -3.45
N ALA A 177 -22.26 -4.12 -2.59
CA ALA A 177 -22.71 -3.33 -1.47
C ALA A 177 -23.50 -2.09 -1.91
N ILE A 178 -23.02 -1.36 -2.93
CA ILE A 178 -23.76 -0.23 -3.52
C ILE A 178 -25.12 -0.66 -4.11
N ALA A 179 -25.20 -1.85 -4.68
CA ALA A 179 -26.48 -2.38 -5.19
C ALA A 179 -27.52 -2.62 -4.09
N LEU A 180 -27.11 -2.82 -2.84
CA LEU A 180 -27.98 -2.99 -1.68
C LEU A 180 -28.40 -1.66 -1.05
N LEU A 181 -27.80 -0.54 -1.47
CA LEU A 181 -28.03 0.78 -0.91
C LEU A 181 -28.98 1.61 -1.80
N PRO A 182 -29.69 2.61 -1.23
CA PRO A 182 -30.53 3.57 -1.99
C PRO A 182 -29.77 4.27 -3.12
N GLU A 183 -30.53 4.84 -4.08
CA GLU A 183 -29.99 5.48 -5.29
C GLU A 183 -29.01 6.63 -5.06
N LYS A 184 -29.09 7.31 -3.92
CA LYS A 184 -28.18 8.42 -3.55
C LYS A 184 -26.74 8.00 -3.29
N TYR A 185 -26.41 6.68 -3.21
CA TYR A 185 -25.04 6.21 -2.95
C TYR A 185 -24.32 5.95 -4.24
N HIS A 186 -23.17 6.60 -4.43
CA HIS A 186 -22.30 6.49 -5.59
C HIS A 186 -20.92 5.97 -5.20
N LEU A 187 -20.33 5.13 -6.04
CA LEU A 187 -19.01 4.53 -5.84
C LEU A 187 -18.03 5.07 -6.87
N PHE A 188 -16.93 5.62 -6.38
CA PHE A 188 -15.85 6.12 -7.21
C PHE A 188 -14.63 5.21 -7.10
N TYR A 189 -14.25 4.59 -8.19
CA TYR A 189 -13.01 3.84 -8.31
C TYR A 189 -11.92 4.71 -8.90
N VAL A 190 -10.78 4.81 -8.18
CA VAL A 190 -9.61 5.55 -8.63
C VAL A 190 -8.41 4.61 -8.66
N GLY A 191 -7.88 4.36 -9.85
CA GLY A 191 -6.73 3.48 -10.04
C GLY A 191 -6.61 2.95 -11.46
N SER A 192 -5.45 2.40 -11.78
CA SER A 192 -5.16 1.75 -13.05
C SER A 192 -5.35 0.23 -12.97
N GLY A 193 -5.45 -0.41 -14.10
CA GLY A 193 -5.55 -1.86 -14.23
C GLY A 193 -6.74 -2.29 -15.08
N ASP A 194 -6.95 -3.60 -15.18
CA ASP A 194 -8.05 -4.17 -15.96
C ASP A 194 -9.36 -4.09 -15.16
N THR A 195 -10.32 -3.35 -15.69
CA THR A 195 -11.64 -3.14 -15.07
C THR A 195 -12.72 -4.07 -15.62
N ALA A 196 -12.43 -4.95 -16.60
CA ALA A 196 -13.43 -5.72 -17.31
C ALA A 196 -14.34 -6.52 -16.36
N ARG A 197 -13.76 -7.32 -15.48
CA ARG A 197 -14.50 -8.12 -14.49
C ARG A 197 -15.35 -7.25 -13.54
N CYS A 198 -14.86 -6.09 -13.16
CA CYS A 198 -15.61 -5.17 -12.29
C CYS A 198 -16.80 -4.55 -13.05
N ARG A 199 -16.60 -4.17 -14.33
CA ARG A 199 -17.67 -3.65 -15.18
C ARG A 199 -18.76 -4.71 -15.47
N GLU A 200 -18.38 -5.97 -15.65
CA GLU A 200 -19.34 -7.06 -15.75
C GLU A 200 -20.22 -7.16 -14.49
N GLU A 201 -19.62 -7.06 -13.31
CA GLU A 201 -20.35 -7.07 -12.04
C GLU A 201 -21.26 -5.85 -11.89
N VAL A 202 -20.80 -4.66 -12.29
CA VAL A 202 -21.61 -3.43 -12.32
C VAL A 202 -22.85 -3.61 -13.20
N ASN A 203 -22.70 -4.23 -14.38
CA ASN A 203 -23.81 -4.53 -15.28
C ASN A 203 -24.76 -5.57 -14.67
N ARG A 204 -24.21 -6.62 -14.06
CA ARG A 204 -25.00 -7.67 -13.40
C ARG A 204 -25.85 -7.11 -12.25
N CYS A 205 -25.33 -6.16 -11.52
CA CYS A 205 -26.01 -5.49 -10.42
C CYS A 205 -26.90 -4.31 -10.88
N SER A 206 -26.89 -3.94 -12.18
CA SER A 206 -27.65 -2.82 -12.77
C SER A 206 -27.36 -1.46 -12.11
N VAL A 207 -26.12 -1.24 -11.62
CA VAL A 207 -25.70 -0.02 -10.91
C VAL A 207 -24.75 0.87 -11.73
N GLY A 208 -24.73 0.73 -13.04
CA GLY A 208 -23.80 1.46 -13.92
C GLY A 208 -23.86 2.97 -13.82
N HIS A 209 -25.01 3.53 -13.51
CA HIS A 209 -25.23 4.98 -13.33
C HIS A 209 -24.67 5.51 -11.99
N ARG A 210 -24.32 4.63 -11.05
CA ARG A 210 -23.80 4.98 -9.70
C ARG A 210 -22.34 4.56 -9.47
N VAL A 211 -21.73 3.84 -10.42
CA VAL A 211 -20.33 3.40 -10.29
C VAL A 211 -19.44 4.11 -11.31
N HIS A 212 -18.51 4.91 -10.81
CA HIS A 212 -17.66 5.80 -11.59
C HIS A 212 -16.21 5.30 -11.63
N PHE A 213 -15.70 5.01 -12.82
CA PHE A 213 -14.30 4.60 -13.03
C PHE A 213 -13.47 5.80 -13.48
N LEU A 214 -12.68 6.38 -12.59
CA LEU A 214 -11.92 7.60 -12.86
C LEU A 214 -10.52 7.34 -13.43
N GLY A 215 -10.09 6.06 -13.52
CA GLY A 215 -8.74 5.72 -13.94
C GLY A 215 -7.66 6.22 -12.98
N ARG A 216 -6.44 6.37 -13.47
CA ARG A 216 -5.33 6.93 -12.67
C ARG A 216 -5.50 8.45 -12.53
N ARG A 217 -5.44 8.95 -11.29
CA ARG A 217 -5.58 10.37 -10.96
C ARG A 217 -4.38 10.85 -10.17
N ALA A 218 -3.99 12.12 -10.35
CA ALA A 218 -2.94 12.78 -9.56
C ALA A 218 -3.52 13.64 -8.42
N ASP A 219 -4.82 13.94 -8.49
CA ASP A 219 -5.56 14.81 -7.59
C ASP A 219 -6.34 14.05 -6.51
N ILE A 220 -5.76 12.90 -6.06
CA ILE A 220 -6.35 12.07 -4.99
C ILE A 220 -6.73 12.88 -3.75
N PRO A 221 -5.93 13.86 -3.27
CA PRO A 221 -6.30 14.65 -2.09
C PRO A 221 -7.63 15.41 -2.27
N ARG A 222 -7.88 15.95 -3.46
CA ARG A 222 -9.14 16.67 -3.76
C ARG A 222 -10.33 15.71 -3.82
N LEU A 223 -10.14 14.54 -4.44
CA LEU A 223 -11.17 13.49 -4.51
C LEU A 223 -11.49 12.91 -3.14
N ALA A 224 -10.48 12.64 -2.30
CA ALA A 224 -10.66 12.20 -0.93
C ALA A 224 -11.46 13.20 -0.10
N LYS A 225 -11.14 14.51 -0.20
CA LYS A 225 -11.90 15.58 0.48
C LYS A 225 -13.34 15.72 -0.03
N ALA A 226 -13.61 15.40 -1.30
CA ALA A 226 -14.95 15.46 -1.89
C ALA A 226 -15.81 14.25 -1.55
N SER A 227 -15.19 13.15 -1.14
CA SER A 227 -15.88 11.92 -0.76
C SER A 227 -16.43 12.00 0.65
N ASP A 228 -17.46 11.23 0.94
CA ASP A 228 -18.01 11.11 2.27
C ASP A 228 -17.37 9.94 3.04
N ILE A 229 -17.12 8.81 2.37
CA ILE A 229 -16.59 7.59 2.99
C ILE A 229 -15.51 7.00 2.11
N GLY A 230 -14.38 6.60 2.72
CA GLY A 230 -13.38 5.76 2.06
C GLY A 230 -13.64 4.27 2.29
N VAL A 231 -13.47 3.47 1.24
CA VAL A 231 -13.54 2.02 1.34
C VAL A 231 -12.24 1.42 0.80
N LEU A 232 -11.69 0.42 1.51
CA LEU A 232 -10.67 -0.44 0.96
C LEU A 232 -11.03 -1.90 1.17
N ALA A 233 -11.53 -2.53 0.12
CA ALA A 233 -11.78 -3.96 0.07
C ALA A 233 -10.57 -4.69 -0.53
N SER A 234 -10.02 -5.66 0.19
CA SER A 234 -8.82 -6.40 -0.20
C SER A 234 -8.84 -7.81 0.37
N PHE A 235 -8.34 -8.78 -0.38
CA PHE A 235 -8.16 -10.16 0.11
C PHE A 235 -6.93 -10.29 1.02
N TYR A 236 -5.91 -9.50 0.78
CA TYR A 236 -4.71 -9.37 1.61
C TYR A 236 -4.07 -8.00 1.41
N GLU A 237 -3.45 -7.47 2.45
CA GLU A 237 -2.83 -6.14 2.44
C GLU A 237 -1.57 -6.14 3.32
N GLY A 238 -0.60 -5.34 2.93
CA GLY A 238 0.57 -5.10 3.77
C GLY A 238 0.40 -3.92 4.70
N PHE A 239 -0.28 -2.86 4.22
CA PHE A 239 -0.48 -1.62 4.96
C PHE A 239 -1.72 -0.84 4.53
N GLY A 240 -1.92 -0.60 3.22
CA GLY A 240 -3.08 0.16 2.73
C GLY A 240 -2.88 1.68 2.76
N LEU A 241 -1.85 2.20 2.09
CA LEU A 241 -1.54 3.63 2.04
C LEU A 241 -2.75 4.51 1.69
N SER A 242 -3.58 4.09 0.73
CA SER A 242 -4.77 4.85 0.34
C SER A 242 -5.81 5.02 1.47
N THR A 243 -5.84 4.10 2.43
CA THR A 243 -6.67 4.25 3.62
C THR A 243 -6.16 5.41 4.48
N VAL A 244 -4.86 5.47 4.73
CA VAL A 244 -4.24 6.58 5.48
C VAL A 244 -4.45 7.91 4.77
N GLU A 245 -4.37 7.93 3.44
CA GLU A 245 -4.62 9.12 2.61
C GLU A 245 -6.03 9.67 2.81
N ILE A 246 -7.04 8.79 2.84
CA ILE A 246 -8.44 9.19 3.05
C ILE A 246 -8.68 9.61 4.51
N MET A 247 -8.09 8.89 5.48
CA MET A 247 -8.12 9.26 6.90
C MET A 247 -7.54 10.66 7.11
N ALA A 248 -6.39 10.97 6.50
CA ALA A 248 -5.75 12.28 6.55
C ALA A 248 -6.57 13.40 5.86
N ALA A 249 -7.46 13.03 4.94
CA ALA A 249 -8.44 13.95 4.38
C ALA A 249 -9.63 14.22 5.33
N GLY A 250 -9.62 13.68 6.55
CA GLY A 250 -10.70 13.84 7.53
C GLY A 250 -11.97 13.07 7.16
N ARG A 251 -11.82 11.91 6.52
CA ARG A 251 -12.97 11.08 6.13
C ARG A 251 -12.95 9.74 6.86
N PRO A 252 -14.11 9.24 7.31
CA PRO A 252 -14.19 7.91 7.88
C PRO A 252 -13.86 6.86 6.82
N VAL A 253 -13.24 5.76 7.25
CA VAL A 253 -12.90 4.63 6.38
C VAL A 253 -13.54 3.34 6.86
N ILE A 254 -13.92 2.50 5.91
CA ILE A 254 -14.41 1.14 6.13
C ILE A 254 -13.51 0.20 5.33
N VAL A 255 -12.84 -0.74 6.01
CA VAL A 255 -11.86 -1.61 5.36
C VAL A 255 -12.14 -3.08 5.65
N SER A 256 -11.70 -3.97 4.75
CA SER A 256 -11.77 -5.43 5.00
C SER A 256 -11.09 -5.79 6.31
N ASP A 257 -11.70 -6.68 7.10
CA ASP A 257 -11.14 -7.20 8.34
C ASP A 257 -10.06 -8.25 8.05
N ILE A 258 -8.90 -7.79 7.63
CA ILE A 258 -7.71 -8.60 7.30
C ILE A 258 -6.46 -8.02 7.96
N ASP A 259 -5.46 -8.89 8.15
CA ASP A 259 -4.17 -8.49 8.69
C ASP A 259 -3.48 -7.43 7.81
N GLY A 260 -2.69 -6.56 8.44
CA GLY A 260 -1.96 -5.48 7.79
C GLY A 260 -2.77 -4.18 7.68
N ILE A 261 -4.06 -4.25 7.29
CA ILE A 261 -4.90 -3.04 7.27
C ILE A 261 -5.69 -2.84 8.56
N ARG A 262 -6.07 -3.92 9.26
CA ARG A 262 -6.73 -3.84 10.57
C ARG A 262 -5.94 -2.97 11.55
N GLU A 263 -4.62 -3.16 11.65
CA GLU A 263 -3.77 -2.37 12.55
C GLU A 263 -3.66 -0.90 12.15
N VAL A 264 -3.80 -0.58 10.85
CA VAL A 264 -3.77 0.81 10.36
C VAL A 264 -4.99 1.58 10.85
N VAL A 265 -6.16 0.96 10.84
CA VAL A 265 -7.42 1.59 11.24
C VAL A 265 -7.80 1.31 12.70
N GLU A 266 -6.94 0.65 13.46
CA GLU A 266 -7.21 0.25 14.85
C GLU A 266 -7.66 1.42 15.71
N GLY A 267 -8.83 1.28 16.36
CA GLY A 267 -9.43 2.32 17.20
C GLY A 267 -10.01 3.52 16.44
N ALA A 268 -9.96 3.55 15.11
CA ALA A 268 -10.36 4.69 14.29
C ALA A 268 -11.45 4.36 13.27
N GLY A 269 -11.11 3.63 12.20
CA GLY A 269 -12.04 3.26 11.15
C GLY A 269 -12.91 2.06 11.50
N LEU A 270 -13.80 1.69 10.59
CA LEU A 270 -14.66 0.51 10.72
C LEU A 270 -14.09 -0.67 9.92
N LEU A 271 -14.31 -1.87 10.46
CA LEU A 271 -13.96 -3.11 9.78
C LEU A 271 -15.23 -3.78 9.23
N PHE A 272 -15.16 -4.35 8.04
CA PHE A 272 -16.21 -5.22 7.52
C PHE A 272 -15.66 -6.61 7.20
N GLU A 273 -16.48 -7.62 7.32
CA GLU A 273 -16.11 -9.01 7.02
C GLU A 273 -15.68 -9.15 5.56
N ASN A 274 -14.48 -9.70 5.34
CA ASN A 274 -13.89 -9.79 4.02
C ASN A 274 -14.79 -10.52 3.01
N GLY A 275 -15.14 -9.85 1.91
CA GLY A 275 -16.03 -10.38 0.87
C GLY A 275 -17.51 -10.31 1.21
N ASN A 276 -17.91 -9.73 2.34
CA ASN A 276 -19.31 -9.60 2.75
C ASN A 276 -19.88 -8.22 2.34
N GLU A 277 -20.58 -8.19 1.21
CA GLU A 277 -21.21 -6.98 0.69
C GLU A 277 -22.34 -6.43 1.58
N ARG A 278 -23.02 -7.29 2.34
CA ARG A 278 -24.10 -6.88 3.24
C ARG A 278 -23.55 -6.13 4.45
N ASP A 279 -22.50 -6.68 5.07
CA ASP A 279 -21.82 -6.02 6.19
C ASP A 279 -21.23 -4.67 5.76
N LEU A 280 -20.61 -4.60 4.57
CA LEU A 280 -20.11 -3.34 4.02
C LEU A 280 -21.24 -2.33 3.79
N ALA A 281 -22.37 -2.73 3.21
CA ALA A 281 -23.52 -1.86 2.98
C ALA A 281 -24.12 -1.36 4.29
N GLU A 282 -24.24 -2.23 5.31
CA GLU A 282 -24.73 -1.85 6.64
C GLU A 282 -23.83 -0.81 7.30
N LYS A 283 -22.51 -0.97 7.22
CA LYS A 283 -21.55 0.00 7.80
C LYS A 283 -21.55 1.34 7.05
N ILE A 284 -21.70 1.34 5.73
CA ILE A 284 -21.86 2.57 4.94
C ILE A 284 -23.14 3.30 5.38
N ARG A 285 -24.27 2.58 5.46
CA ARG A 285 -25.55 3.13 5.89
C ARG A 285 -25.49 3.63 7.31
N TYR A 286 -24.91 2.87 8.23
CA TYR A 286 -24.76 3.23 9.63
C TYR A 286 -24.05 4.57 9.81
N LEU A 287 -22.92 4.80 9.12
CA LEU A 287 -22.21 6.08 9.18
C LEU A 287 -23.07 7.23 8.64
N THR A 288 -23.77 7.03 7.53
CA THR A 288 -24.51 8.11 6.86
C THR A 288 -25.85 8.44 7.54
N GLU A 289 -26.43 7.49 8.26
CA GLU A 289 -27.69 7.68 9.00
C GLU A 289 -27.46 8.18 10.44
N HIS A 290 -26.19 8.17 10.94
CA HIS A 290 -25.85 8.60 12.30
C HIS A 290 -24.77 9.69 12.26
N PRO A 291 -25.12 10.98 12.03
CA PRO A 291 -24.14 12.07 11.86
C PRO A 291 -23.14 12.21 13.01
N ALA A 292 -23.57 12.01 14.26
CA ALA A 292 -22.66 12.06 15.43
C ALA A 292 -21.60 10.96 15.39
N VAL A 293 -21.97 9.74 14.96
CA VAL A 293 -21.03 8.62 14.80
C VAL A 293 -20.08 8.91 13.61
N TYR A 294 -20.62 9.45 12.53
CA TYR A 294 -19.81 9.85 11.38
C TYR A 294 -18.69 10.81 11.79
N GLU A 295 -19.04 11.90 12.48
CA GLU A 295 -18.07 12.91 12.92
C GLU A 295 -17.04 12.30 13.91
N GLU A 296 -17.49 11.46 14.83
CA GLU A 296 -16.61 10.77 15.78
C GLU A 296 -15.61 9.87 15.05
N VAL A 297 -16.07 9.04 14.10
CA VAL A 297 -15.19 8.12 13.31
C VAL A 297 -14.26 8.93 12.43
N ALA A 298 -14.74 9.99 11.77
CA ALA A 298 -13.92 10.86 10.93
C ALA A 298 -12.78 11.52 11.74
N CYS A 299 -13.11 12.07 12.91
CA CYS A 299 -12.12 12.66 13.84
C CYS A 299 -11.07 11.63 14.28
N ARG A 300 -11.50 10.43 14.71
CA ARG A 300 -10.57 9.35 15.08
C ARG A 300 -9.68 8.93 13.90
N CYS A 301 -10.24 8.83 12.69
CA CYS A 301 -9.48 8.53 11.48
C CYS A 301 -8.42 9.61 11.21
N GLU A 302 -8.78 10.88 11.26
CA GLU A 302 -7.84 11.98 11.06
C GLU A 302 -6.71 11.94 12.10
N GLN A 303 -7.03 11.79 13.38
CA GLN A 303 -6.03 11.66 14.45
C GLN A 303 -5.12 10.46 14.25
N ARG A 304 -5.68 9.29 13.93
CA ARG A 304 -4.90 8.07 13.67
C ARG A 304 -3.95 8.22 12.48
N SER A 305 -4.35 8.98 11.45
CA SER A 305 -3.49 9.23 10.28
C SER A 305 -2.17 9.91 10.65
N LEU A 306 -2.14 10.69 11.72
CA LEU A 306 -0.93 11.42 12.18
C LEU A 306 0.21 10.47 12.57
N ASP A 307 -0.10 9.25 12.99
CA ASP A 307 0.90 8.22 13.30
C ASP A 307 1.69 7.77 12.07
N PHE A 308 1.17 8.05 10.88
CA PHE A 308 1.73 7.62 9.60
C PHE A 308 2.30 8.79 8.77
N ASN A 309 2.91 9.76 9.43
CA ASN A 309 3.61 10.84 8.75
C ASN A 309 4.90 10.32 8.09
N ILE A 310 5.13 10.70 6.83
CA ILE A 310 6.35 10.35 6.10
C ILE A 310 7.62 10.80 6.82
N ASP A 311 7.59 11.92 7.54
CA ASP A 311 8.74 12.42 8.29
C ASP A 311 9.17 11.44 9.39
N THR A 312 8.20 10.77 10.05
CA THR A 312 8.46 9.69 11.02
C THR A 312 9.13 8.51 10.35
N THR A 313 8.60 8.04 9.22
CA THR A 313 9.18 6.94 8.44
C THR A 313 10.62 7.24 8.03
N VAL A 314 10.87 8.45 7.53
CA VAL A 314 12.22 8.90 7.13
C VAL A 314 13.17 8.93 8.34
N LYS A 315 12.72 9.43 9.49
CA LYS A 315 13.51 9.46 10.73
C LYS A 315 13.86 8.03 11.20
N GLU A 316 12.92 7.10 11.16
CA GLU A 316 13.14 5.71 11.56
C GLU A 316 14.15 5.03 10.63
N TYR A 317 14.02 5.18 9.30
CA TYR A 317 15.01 4.66 8.36
C TYR A 317 16.38 5.30 8.53
N THR A 318 16.45 6.61 8.71
CA THR A 318 17.72 7.33 8.94
C THR A 318 18.40 6.81 10.20
N THR A 319 17.65 6.61 11.27
CA THR A 319 18.16 6.04 12.52
C THR A 319 18.67 4.62 12.33
N LEU A 320 17.91 3.77 11.64
CA LEU A 320 18.32 2.41 11.31
C LEU A 320 19.62 2.40 10.51
N TYR A 321 19.71 3.19 9.45
CA TYR A 321 20.91 3.25 8.60
C TYR A 321 22.13 3.74 9.38
N THR A 322 21.99 4.78 10.17
CA THR A 322 23.07 5.32 11.02
C THR A 322 23.56 4.27 12.03
N ASN A 323 22.65 3.53 12.66
CA ASN A 323 23.00 2.46 13.60
C ASN A 323 23.77 1.34 12.91
N LEU A 324 23.34 0.91 11.74
CA LEU A 324 24.02 -0.14 10.98
C LEU A 324 25.42 0.31 10.52
N ILE A 325 25.57 1.54 10.03
CA ILE A 325 26.84 2.10 9.60
C ILE A 325 27.83 2.18 10.77
N ASN A 326 27.34 2.57 11.96
CA ASN A 326 28.16 2.68 13.17
C ASN A 326 28.38 1.33 13.90
N GLY A 327 27.94 0.21 13.34
CA GLY A 327 28.11 -1.11 13.94
C GLY A 327 27.32 -1.37 15.23
N ARG A 328 26.30 -0.54 15.52
CA ARG A 328 25.50 -0.62 16.77
C ARG A 328 24.41 -1.69 16.74
N GLY A 329 24.21 -2.35 15.59
CA GLY A 329 23.16 -3.36 15.41
C GLY A 329 21.75 -2.76 15.39
N ILE A 330 20.77 -3.64 15.30
CA ILE A 330 19.33 -3.28 15.38
C ILE A 330 18.94 -3.32 16.87
N LYS A 331 18.50 -2.21 17.39
CA LYS A 331 17.94 -2.11 18.75
C LYS A 331 16.44 -2.35 18.75
#